data_7937ea087ebc9b1a90bd367352f68860
#
_entry.id   7937ea087ebc9b1a90bd367352f68860
#
_cell.length_a   1.000
_cell.length_b   1.000
_cell.length_c   1.000
_cell.angle_alpha   90.00
_cell.angle_beta   90.00
_cell.angle_gamma   90.00
#
_symmetry.space_group_name_H-M   'P 1'
#
loop_
_entity.id
_entity.type
_entity.pdbx_description
1 polymer ?
#
loop_
_entity_poly.entity_id
_entity_poly.type
_entity_poly.pdbx_seq_one_letter_code
_entity_poly.pdbx_strand_id
1 'polypeptide(L)'
;MNNEIKRATGLLVIEVVNSNPNGNPDQESDPRQRSNGCGEISPVSFKRKLRDLLEDHSSPFFQSLPDTFRNEADRYWILEHRGRERKTIIQEMGKDPAQFLQSTFVQKYWDARVFGNTFLEDGNAKDFIKTGVVQFGMGVSISPIKITRHTNTNKAGVQEGKNAGMAPLAYRVVEHGVYCMPFFVNPNYAHKTGCTANDIELLKLLIPYAYDLNRSAIRPDVRLRHAWYIEHKHMLGSCPEHLLFEALSPTRRDHKTDPSTSWSDYNDPTSLPDELSQRIESIVDLVKP
;
A
#
# COMPACT_ATOMS: atom_id res chain seq x y z
N MET A 1 3.00 3.32 -27.73
CA MET A 1 3.41 3.45 -26.31
C MET A 1 4.26 2.26 -25.99
N ASN A 2 5.39 2.47 -25.32
CA ASN A 2 6.30 1.37 -24.98
C ASN A 2 5.59 0.45 -23.98
N ASN A 3 5.31 -0.78 -24.35
CA ASN A 3 4.48 -1.72 -23.58
C ASN A 3 5.30 -2.49 -22.52
N GLU A 4 6.53 -2.02 -22.25
CA GLU A 4 7.47 -2.67 -21.37
C GLU A 4 7.45 -2.05 -19.97
N ILE A 5 7.36 -2.91 -18.94
CA ILE A 5 7.45 -2.48 -17.55
C ILE A 5 8.92 -2.13 -17.27
N LYS A 6 9.18 -0.89 -16.89
CA LYS A 6 10.50 -0.45 -16.43
C LYS A 6 10.74 -0.87 -14.97
N ARG A 7 12.02 -1.14 -14.63
CA ARG A 7 12.38 -1.24 -13.23
C ARG A 7 12.22 0.10 -12.54
N ALA A 8 11.57 0.11 -11.38
CA ALA A 8 11.41 1.33 -10.60
C ALA A 8 11.60 1.07 -9.10
N THR A 9 12.03 2.13 -8.43
CA THR A 9 12.12 2.21 -6.96
C THR A 9 11.23 3.36 -6.51
N GLY A 10 10.49 3.17 -5.42
CA GLY A 10 9.63 4.23 -4.90
C GLY A 10 9.73 4.37 -3.39
N LEU A 11 9.38 5.55 -2.91
CA LEU A 11 9.32 5.88 -1.49
C LEU A 11 8.03 6.63 -1.19
N LEU A 12 7.21 6.06 -0.32
CA LEU A 12 6.06 6.76 0.25
C LEU A 12 6.49 7.44 1.54
N VAL A 13 6.19 8.71 1.65
CA VAL A 13 6.33 9.50 2.87
C VAL A 13 4.92 9.74 3.42
N ILE A 14 4.62 9.13 4.56
CA ILE A 14 3.28 9.06 5.15
C ILE A 14 3.28 9.81 6.47
N GLU A 15 2.51 10.87 6.58
CA GLU A 15 2.24 11.57 7.84
C GLU A 15 0.99 11.00 8.49
N VAL A 16 1.06 10.78 9.78
CA VAL A 16 -0.05 10.29 10.61
C VAL A 16 -0.29 11.29 11.73
N VAL A 17 -1.53 11.77 11.85
CA VAL A 17 -1.96 12.71 12.89
C VAL A 17 -3.19 12.16 13.58
N ASN A 18 -3.13 11.99 14.90
CA ASN A 18 -4.23 11.48 15.73
C ASN A 18 -4.99 10.30 15.10
N SER A 19 -4.23 9.35 14.56
CA SER A 19 -4.76 8.25 13.75
C SER A 19 -4.06 6.93 14.05
N ASN A 20 -4.75 5.83 13.80
CA ASN A 20 -4.15 4.49 13.80
C ASN A 20 -3.89 4.04 12.35
N PRO A 21 -2.66 4.16 11.84
CA PRO A 21 -2.37 3.81 10.46
C PRO A 21 -2.38 2.30 10.22
N ASN A 22 -2.06 1.51 11.25
CA ASN A 22 -1.99 0.05 11.19
C ASN A 22 -2.09 -0.58 12.58
N GLY A 23 -3.28 -1.07 12.93
CA GLY A 23 -3.48 -1.80 14.18
C GLY A 23 -2.72 -3.14 14.21
N ASN A 24 -2.25 -3.50 15.40
CA ASN A 24 -1.63 -4.78 15.68
C ASN A 24 -2.69 -5.76 16.23
N PRO A 25 -3.05 -6.85 15.53
CA PRO A 25 -4.03 -7.80 16.00
C PRO A 25 -3.63 -8.50 17.29
N ASP A 26 -2.32 -8.63 17.56
CA ASP A 26 -1.78 -9.29 18.76
C ASP A 26 -1.81 -8.36 20.00
N GLN A 27 -2.12 -7.08 19.83
CA GLN A 27 -2.13 -6.05 20.88
C GLN A 27 -3.41 -5.22 20.84
N GLU A 28 -4.56 -5.85 20.87
CA GLU A 28 -5.89 -5.18 20.89
C GLU A 28 -6.05 -4.08 19.83
N SER A 29 -5.43 -4.27 18.66
CA SER A 29 -5.39 -3.28 17.55
C SER A 29 -4.65 -1.98 17.87
N ASP A 30 -3.72 -1.97 18.80
CA ASP A 30 -2.83 -0.82 19.00
C ASP A 30 -2.06 -0.49 17.73
N PRO A 31 -1.70 0.79 17.50
CA PRO A 31 -0.74 1.13 16.46
C PRO A 31 0.54 0.29 16.62
N ARG A 32 0.99 -0.32 15.50
CA ARG A 32 2.22 -1.13 15.54
C ARG A 32 3.42 -0.29 15.92
N GLN A 33 4.23 -0.80 16.83
CA GLN A 33 5.43 -0.14 17.32
C GLN A 33 6.57 -1.14 17.53
N ARG A 34 7.78 -0.74 17.16
CA ARG A 34 9.02 -1.48 17.41
C ARG A 34 9.52 -1.29 18.85
N SER A 35 10.46 -2.12 19.28
CA SER A 35 11.11 -2.01 20.59
C SER A 35 11.85 -0.68 20.81
N ASN A 36 12.31 -0.03 19.73
CA ASN A 36 12.94 1.29 19.78
C ASN A 36 11.94 2.46 19.77
N GLY A 37 10.64 2.17 19.85
CA GLY A 37 9.60 3.18 19.85
C GLY A 37 9.14 3.66 18.49
N CYS A 38 9.81 3.29 17.38
CA CYS A 38 9.36 3.66 16.04
C CYS A 38 8.07 2.92 15.65
N GLY A 39 7.15 3.64 15.02
CA GLY A 39 5.92 3.05 14.52
C GLY A 39 6.11 2.27 13.22
N GLU A 40 5.18 1.37 12.93
CA GLU A 40 5.20 0.56 11.72
C GLU A 40 3.87 0.60 10.95
N ILE A 41 3.98 0.63 9.62
CA ILE A 41 2.87 0.39 8.69
C ILE A 41 3.26 -0.81 7.82
N SER A 42 2.50 -1.90 7.92
CA SER A 42 2.81 -3.11 7.16
C SER A 42 2.47 -2.96 5.67
N PRO A 43 3.21 -3.65 4.79
CA PRO A 43 2.88 -3.72 3.36
C PRO A 43 1.44 -4.21 3.12
N VAL A 44 0.97 -5.14 3.93
CA VAL A 44 -0.39 -5.70 3.83
C VAL A 44 -1.45 -4.62 4.07
N SER A 45 -1.23 -3.76 5.09
CA SER A 45 -2.14 -2.66 5.40
C SER A 45 -2.22 -1.66 4.24
N PHE A 46 -1.09 -1.29 3.64
CA PHE A 46 -1.07 -0.36 2.50
C PHE A 46 -1.69 -0.98 1.23
N LYS A 47 -1.29 -2.22 0.89
CA LYS A 47 -1.88 -2.95 -0.25
C LYS A 47 -3.40 -3.10 -0.11
N ARG A 48 -3.93 -3.28 1.13
CA ARG A 48 -5.38 -3.34 1.35
C ARG A 48 -6.05 -2.01 0.95
N LYS A 49 -5.44 -0.86 1.20
CA LYS A 49 -5.97 0.45 0.80
C LYS A 49 -6.08 0.59 -0.72
N LEU A 50 -5.09 0.08 -1.46
CA LEU A 50 -5.14 0.07 -2.92
C LEU A 50 -6.23 -0.85 -3.47
N ARG A 51 -6.40 -2.03 -2.84
CA ARG A 51 -7.46 -2.99 -3.21
C ARG A 51 -8.85 -2.43 -2.94
N ASP A 52 -9.05 -1.75 -1.80
CA ASP A 52 -10.33 -1.15 -1.44
C ASP A 52 -10.83 -0.14 -2.49
N LEU A 53 -9.91 0.54 -3.22
CA LEU A 53 -10.26 1.49 -4.29
C LEU A 53 -10.84 0.82 -5.54
N LEU A 54 -10.50 -0.46 -5.77
CA LEU A 54 -10.93 -1.23 -6.95
C LEU A 54 -12.00 -2.29 -6.61
N GLU A 55 -12.35 -2.49 -5.34
CA GLU A 55 -13.27 -3.57 -4.93
C GLU A 55 -14.69 -3.36 -5.46
N ASP A 56 -15.11 -2.12 -5.66
CA ASP A 56 -16.41 -1.74 -6.22
C ASP A 56 -16.24 -0.95 -7.52
N HIS A 57 -16.48 -1.62 -8.65
CA HIS A 57 -16.42 -0.98 -9.98
C HIS A 57 -17.56 0.00 -10.24
N SER A 58 -18.63 0.00 -9.43
CA SER A 58 -19.70 0.98 -9.50
C SER A 58 -19.38 2.27 -8.74
N SER A 59 -18.31 2.29 -7.94
CA SER A 59 -17.91 3.44 -7.14
C SER A 59 -17.61 4.67 -8.01
N PRO A 60 -17.91 5.89 -7.52
CA PRO A 60 -17.56 7.11 -8.24
C PRO A 60 -16.06 7.20 -8.57
N PHE A 61 -15.21 6.67 -7.70
CA PHE A 61 -13.77 6.65 -7.95
C PHE A 61 -13.42 5.79 -9.17
N PHE A 62 -13.90 4.53 -9.22
CA PHE A 62 -13.63 3.65 -10.37
C PHE A 62 -14.18 4.26 -11.66
N GLN A 63 -15.37 4.85 -11.61
CA GLN A 63 -16.00 5.50 -12.74
C GLN A 63 -15.28 6.79 -13.19
N SER A 64 -14.42 7.37 -12.36
CA SER A 64 -13.58 8.53 -12.72
C SER A 64 -12.23 8.13 -13.35
N LEU A 65 -11.86 6.86 -13.34
CA LEU A 65 -10.63 6.38 -13.96
C LEU A 65 -10.67 6.61 -15.49
N PRO A 66 -9.49 6.73 -16.14
CA PRO A 66 -9.41 6.79 -17.60
C PRO A 66 -10.13 5.63 -18.29
N ASP A 67 -10.65 5.90 -19.50
CA ASP A 67 -11.38 4.93 -20.32
C ASP A 67 -10.63 3.62 -20.55
N THR A 68 -9.31 3.69 -20.65
CA THR A 68 -8.43 2.51 -20.76
C THR A 68 -8.69 1.48 -19.68
N PHE A 69 -8.98 1.93 -18.43
CA PHE A 69 -9.25 1.02 -17.30
C PHE A 69 -10.73 0.67 -17.22
N ARG A 70 -11.63 1.62 -17.45
CA ARG A 70 -13.08 1.41 -17.38
C ARG A 70 -13.58 0.43 -18.45
N ASN A 71 -13.07 0.55 -19.69
CA ASN A 71 -13.46 -0.32 -20.79
C ASN A 71 -12.95 -1.76 -20.65
N GLU A 72 -11.91 -1.98 -19.82
CA GLU A 72 -11.36 -3.29 -19.49
C GLU A 72 -11.60 -3.66 -18.01
N ALA A 73 -12.70 -3.19 -17.40
CA ALA A 73 -12.99 -3.36 -15.97
C ALA A 73 -12.87 -4.83 -15.50
N ASP A 74 -13.24 -5.79 -16.33
CA ASP A 74 -13.14 -7.21 -16.02
C ASP A 74 -11.71 -7.70 -15.74
N ARG A 75 -10.69 -6.92 -16.11
CA ARG A 75 -9.27 -7.20 -15.81
C ARG A 75 -8.81 -6.70 -14.45
N TYR A 76 -9.61 -5.88 -13.77
CA TYR A 76 -9.19 -5.15 -12.56
C TYR A 76 -9.95 -5.57 -11.31
N TRP A 77 -10.48 -6.80 -11.26
CA TRP A 77 -11.02 -7.40 -10.05
C TRP A 77 -9.92 -7.67 -9.02
N ILE A 78 -10.33 -7.79 -7.76
CA ILE A 78 -9.44 -8.05 -6.63
C ILE A 78 -9.58 -9.50 -6.16
N LEU A 79 -8.45 -10.23 -6.10
CA LEU A 79 -8.39 -11.58 -5.54
C LEU A 79 -8.60 -11.57 -4.03
N GLU A 80 -7.90 -10.66 -3.33
CA GLU A 80 -7.91 -10.55 -1.88
C GLU A 80 -9.11 -9.73 -1.39
N HIS A 81 -10.34 -10.16 -1.73
CA HIS A 81 -11.59 -9.57 -1.25
C HIS A 81 -12.31 -10.48 -0.25
N ARG A 82 -13.28 -9.90 0.49
CA ARG A 82 -14.11 -10.66 1.42
C ARG A 82 -15.11 -11.55 0.65
N GLY A 83 -15.35 -12.77 1.17
CA GLY A 83 -16.35 -13.68 0.59
C GLY A 83 -15.91 -14.39 -0.68
N ARG A 84 -14.61 -14.36 -1.04
CA ARG A 84 -14.10 -15.13 -2.17
C ARG A 84 -14.30 -16.64 -1.96
N GLU A 85 -14.75 -17.31 -3.00
CA GLU A 85 -14.96 -18.75 -2.98
C GLU A 85 -13.76 -19.51 -3.53
N ARG A 86 -13.19 -20.42 -2.71
CA ARG A 86 -12.03 -21.25 -3.09
C ARG A 86 -12.26 -22.04 -4.37
N LYS A 87 -13.44 -22.65 -4.53
CA LYS A 87 -13.76 -23.47 -5.71
C LYS A 87 -13.70 -22.66 -7.00
N THR A 88 -14.25 -21.45 -6.96
CA THR A 88 -14.24 -20.53 -8.11
C THR A 88 -12.81 -20.16 -8.49
N ILE A 89 -11.96 -19.82 -7.51
CA ILE A 89 -10.57 -19.45 -7.76
C ILE A 89 -9.78 -20.60 -8.40
N ILE A 90 -9.95 -21.83 -7.89
CA ILE A 90 -9.29 -23.03 -8.46
C ILE A 90 -9.75 -23.29 -9.91
N GLN A 91 -11.05 -23.10 -10.20
CA GLN A 91 -11.56 -23.22 -11.56
C GLN A 91 -10.97 -22.16 -12.49
N GLU A 92 -10.88 -20.92 -12.04
CA GLU A 92 -10.30 -19.81 -12.80
C GLU A 92 -8.79 -19.97 -13.05
N MET A 93 -8.05 -20.57 -12.13
CA MET A 93 -6.61 -20.90 -12.30
C MET A 93 -6.38 -21.96 -13.40
N GLY A 94 -7.33 -22.85 -13.61
CA GLY A 94 -7.18 -24.00 -14.49
C GLY A 94 -6.41 -25.15 -13.84
N LYS A 95 -6.14 -26.20 -14.61
CA LYS A 95 -5.47 -27.41 -14.14
C LYS A 95 -4.02 -27.54 -14.62
N ASP A 96 -3.66 -26.83 -15.68
CA ASP A 96 -2.36 -26.92 -16.34
C ASP A 96 -1.52 -25.67 -16.02
N PRO A 97 -0.43 -25.79 -15.24
CA PRO A 97 0.46 -24.68 -14.94
C PRO A 97 1.08 -24.02 -16.19
N ALA A 98 1.25 -24.77 -17.29
CA ALA A 98 1.79 -24.21 -18.52
C ALA A 98 0.83 -23.24 -19.21
N GLN A 99 -0.47 -23.33 -18.92
CA GLN A 99 -1.49 -22.43 -19.44
C GLN A 99 -1.92 -21.35 -18.45
N PHE A 100 -1.24 -21.23 -17.32
CA PHE A 100 -1.62 -20.30 -16.25
C PHE A 100 -1.75 -18.84 -16.72
N LEU A 101 -0.85 -18.37 -17.58
CA LEU A 101 -0.88 -16.99 -18.10
C LEU A 101 -2.12 -16.69 -18.97
N GLN A 102 -2.74 -17.71 -19.56
CA GLN A 102 -3.97 -17.62 -20.35
C GLN A 102 -5.23 -17.86 -19.50
N SER A 103 -5.06 -18.21 -18.22
CA SER A 103 -6.18 -18.52 -17.34
C SER A 103 -7.07 -17.30 -17.05
N THR A 104 -8.34 -17.54 -16.76
CA THR A 104 -9.27 -16.51 -16.30
C THR A 104 -8.75 -15.83 -15.03
N PHE A 105 -8.06 -16.55 -14.17
CA PHE A 105 -7.43 -16.00 -12.97
C PHE A 105 -6.47 -14.84 -13.30
N VAL A 106 -5.53 -15.07 -14.22
CA VAL A 106 -4.55 -14.03 -14.61
C VAL A 106 -5.24 -12.89 -15.36
N GLN A 107 -6.21 -13.19 -16.20
CA GLN A 107 -6.93 -12.16 -16.94
C GLN A 107 -7.74 -11.24 -16.01
N LYS A 108 -8.29 -11.77 -14.91
CA LYS A 108 -9.25 -11.10 -14.05
C LYS A 108 -8.60 -10.31 -12.90
N TYR A 109 -7.65 -10.91 -12.17
CA TYR A 109 -7.20 -10.38 -10.88
C TYR A 109 -5.97 -9.48 -10.98
N TRP A 110 -6.19 -8.17 -10.90
CA TRP A 110 -5.14 -7.16 -10.94
C TRP A 110 -4.11 -7.33 -9.80
N ASP A 111 -4.60 -7.48 -8.57
CA ASP A 111 -3.71 -7.58 -7.41
C ASP A 111 -2.86 -8.85 -7.41
N ALA A 112 -3.35 -9.93 -8.00
CA ALA A 112 -2.58 -11.15 -8.20
C ALA A 112 -1.46 -10.96 -9.24
N ARG A 113 -1.70 -10.22 -10.33
CA ARG A 113 -0.68 -9.88 -11.31
C ARG A 113 0.37 -8.95 -10.74
N VAL A 114 -0.04 -7.93 -10.00
CA VAL A 114 0.84 -6.87 -9.51
C VAL A 114 1.58 -7.28 -8.24
N PHE A 115 0.87 -7.79 -7.22
CA PHE A 115 1.44 -8.11 -5.91
C PHE A 115 1.82 -9.58 -5.73
N GLY A 116 1.45 -10.42 -6.69
CA GLY A 116 1.57 -11.86 -6.58
C GLY A 116 0.43 -12.51 -5.81
N ASN A 117 0.48 -13.82 -5.72
CA ASN A 117 -0.51 -14.60 -4.99
C ASN A 117 0.17 -15.61 -4.08
N THR A 118 -0.47 -15.89 -2.96
CA THR A 118 -0.05 -16.90 -1.96
C THR A 118 -1.18 -17.91 -1.71
N PHE A 119 -1.94 -18.26 -2.75
CA PHE A 119 -3.07 -19.18 -2.62
C PHE A 119 -2.57 -20.58 -2.29
N LEU A 120 -2.46 -20.88 -1.01
CA LEU A 120 -1.88 -22.12 -0.44
C LEU A 120 -2.91 -23.18 -0.07
N GLU A 121 -4.18 -22.94 -0.30
CA GLU A 121 -5.27 -23.78 0.24
C GLU A 121 -5.43 -25.14 -0.46
N ASP A 122 -4.70 -25.36 -1.55
CA ASP A 122 -4.63 -26.66 -2.23
C ASP A 122 -3.17 -27.11 -2.34
N GLY A 123 -2.87 -28.34 -1.90
CA GLY A 123 -1.52 -28.91 -1.95
C GLY A 123 -0.91 -28.96 -3.36
N ASN A 124 -1.75 -28.95 -4.40
CA ASN A 124 -1.35 -28.92 -5.81
C ASN A 124 -1.16 -27.50 -6.37
N ALA A 125 -1.47 -26.46 -5.59
CA ALA A 125 -1.42 -25.07 -6.05
C ALA A 125 -0.02 -24.44 -6.03
N LYS A 126 1.02 -25.16 -5.60
CA LYS A 126 2.39 -24.62 -5.52
C LYS A 126 2.91 -24.05 -6.84
N ASP A 127 2.58 -24.67 -7.96
CA ASP A 127 3.00 -24.25 -9.29
C ASP A 127 2.30 -22.95 -9.76
N PHE A 128 1.20 -22.58 -9.11
CA PHE A 128 0.43 -21.38 -9.41
C PHE A 128 0.79 -20.19 -8.50
N ILE A 129 1.62 -20.39 -7.46
CA ILE A 129 2.09 -19.32 -6.59
C ILE A 129 3.15 -18.51 -7.34
N LYS A 130 2.94 -17.21 -7.44
CA LYS A 130 3.84 -16.32 -8.15
C LYS A 130 4.22 -15.11 -7.28
N THR A 131 5.50 -14.76 -7.28
CA THR A 131 5.97 -13.49 -6.72
C THR A 131 5.53 -12.34 -7.63
N GLY A 132 4.94 -11.32 -7.06
CA GLY A 132 4.45 -10.17 -7.81
C GLY A 132 5.57 -9.26 -8.31
N VAL A 133 5.22 -8.44 -9.29
CA VAL A 133 6.10 -7.43 -9.89
C VAL A 133 6.37 -6.29 -8.90
N VAL A 134 5.41 -5.96 -8.04
CA VAL A 134 5.49 -4.86 -7.07
C VAL A 134 5.60 -5.40 -5.65
N GLN A 135 6.64 -4.97 -4.94
CA GLN A 135 6.85 -5.30 -3.54
C GLN A 135 6.94 -4.02 -2.71
N PHE A 136 6.12 -3.91 -1.66
CA PHE A 136 6.22 -2.87 -0.65
C PHE A 136 7.05 -3.37 0.53
N GLY A 137 7.94 -2.54 1.04
CA GLY A 137 8.64 -2.77 2.30
C GLY A 137 7.80 -2.33 3.51
N MET A 138 8.36 -2.50 4.70
CA MET A 138 7.75 -1.98 5.92
C MET A 138 7.87 -0.46 5.96
N GLY A 139 6.77 0.25 6.19
CA GLY A 139 6.80 1.67 6.53
C GLY A 139 7.24 1.85 7.97
N VAL A 140 8.32 2.57 8.19
CA VAL A 140 8.87 2.80 9.54
C VAL A 140 8.92 4.28 9.82
N SER A 141 8.52 4.67 11.02
CA SER A 141 8.58 6.08 11.39
C SER A 141 10.02 6.56 11.60
N ILE A 142 10.30 7.78 11.18
CA ILE A 142 11.62 8.43 11.28
C ILE A 142 11.99 8.65 12.75
N SER A 143 11.02 9.01 13.58
CA SER A 143 11.15 9.20 15.03
C SER A 143 10.28 8.21 15.78
N PRO A 144 10.55 7.94 17.06
CA PRO A 144 9.61 7.24 17.93
C PRO A 144 8.22 7.87 17.88
N ILE A 145 7.19 7.08 18.05
CA ILE A 145 5.80 7.56 18.09
C ILE A 145 5.27 7.57 19.50
N LYS A 146 4.35 8.49 19.79
CA LYS A 146 3.57 8.49 21.03
C LYS A 146 2.16 7.99 20.72
N ILE A 147 1.76 6.94 21.44
CA ILE A 147 0.42 6.34 21.33
C ILE A 147 -0.43 6.87 22.47
N THR A 148 -1.59 7.43 22.14
CA THR A 148 -2.58 7.93 23.11
C THR A 148 -3.87 7.12 23.00
N ARG A 149 -4.44 6.81 24.18
CA ARG A 149 -5.71 6.10 24.28
C ARG A 149 -6.84 7.10 24.52
N HIS A 150 -7.85 7.07 23.65
CA HIS A 150 -9.12 7.78 23.81
C HIS A 150 -10.20 6.76 24.12
N THR A 151 -10.92 6.96 25.23
CA THR A 151 -12.05 6.11 25.58
C THR A 151 -13.35 6.91 25.44
N ASN A 152 -14.22 6.43 24.55
CA ASN A 152 -15.56 6.97 24.36
C ASN A 152 -16.59 5.93 24.78
N THR A 153 -17.78 6.36 25.17
CA THR A 153 -18.91 5.48 25.43
C THR A 153 -19.90 5.59 24.28
N ASN A 154 -20.23 4.44 23.66
CA ASN A 154 -21.29 4.36 22.67
C ASN A 154 -22.55 3.81 23.32
N LYS A 155 -23.73 4.39 22.98
CA LYS A 155 -25.01 3.77 23.33
C LYS A 155 -25.15 2.49 22.49
N ALA A 156 -25.00 1.33 23.13
CA ALA A 156 -25.30 0.05 22.51
C ALA A 156 -26.80 -0.23 22.55
N GLY A 157 -27.29 -1.00 21.59
CA GLY A 157 -28.67 -1.51 21.62
C GLY A 157 -28.91 -2.29 22.89
N VAL A 158 -30.12 -2.15 23.47
CA VAL A 158 -30.53 -2.77 24.73
C VAL A 158 -30.98 -4.19 24.40
N GLN A 159 -30.44 -5.19 25.11
CA GLN A 159 -31.04 -6.54 25.11
C GLN A 159 -32.38 -6.47 25.86
N GLU A 160 -33.33 -7.28 25.40
CA GLU A 160 -34.67 -7.38 26.03
C GLU A 160 -34.53 -7.58 27.55
N GLY A 161 -35.10 -6.67 28.34
CA GLY A 161 -35.03 -6.68 29.81
C GLY A 161 -33.91 -5.85 30.46
N LYS A 162 -33.08 -5.08 29.71
CA LYS A 162 -32.06 -4.17 30.25
C LYS A 162 -32.31 -2.72 29.83
N ASN A 163 -32.27 -1.80 30.79
CA ASN A 163 -32.62 -0.40 30.61
C ASN A 163 -31.48 0.49 30.05
N ALA A 164 -30.26 0.01 29.94
CA ALA A 164 -29.13 0.74 29.36
C ALA A 164 -28.03 -0.18 28.90
N GLY A 165 -27.59 -0.05 27.64
CA GLY A 165 -26.38 -0.66 27.09
C GLY A 165 -25.36 0.44 26.82
N MET A 166 -24.22 0.39 27.48
CA MET A 166 -23.04 1.21 27.13
C MET A 166 -21.88 0.30 26.79
N ALA A 167 -21.37 0.37 25.56
CA ALA A 167 -20.14 -0.29 25.19
C ALA A 167 -18.99 0.73 25.23
N PRO A 168 -17.92 0.51 26.02
CA PRO A 168 -16.75 1.36 25.95
C PRO A 168 -16.07 1.14 24.58
N LEU A 169 -15.85 2.23 23.87
CA LEU A 169 -15.11 2.24 22.62
C LEU A 169 -13.76 2.91 22.89
N ALA A 170 -12.71 2.11 22.95
CA ALA A 170 -11.35 2.61 23.15
C ALA A 170 -10.65 2.74 21.80
N TYR A 171 -10.17 3.94 21.48
CA TYR A 171 -9.31 4.20 20.34
C TYR A 171 -7.88 4.38 20.84
N ARG A 172 -6.93 3.74 20.15
CA ARG A 172 -5.51 3.99 20.34
C ARG A 172 -4.96 4.53 19.05
N VAL A 173 -4.40 5.73 19.13
CA VAL A 173 -3.92 6.49 17.99
C VAL A 173 -2.49 6.96 18.21
N VAL A 174 -1.76 7.12 17.12
CA VAL A 174 -0.50 7.84 17.08
C VAL A 174 -0.82 9.33 17.11
N GLU A 175 -0.24 10.11 18.04
CA GLU A 175 -0.44 11.55 18.11
C GLU A 175 0.11 12.22 16.84
N HIS A 176 1.38 11.93 16.53
CA HIS A 176 2.03 12.34 15.29
C HIS A 176 3.15 11.36 14.93
N GLY A 177 3.36 11.16 13.62
CA GLY A 177 4.48 10.36 13.12
C GLY A 177 4.64 10.50 11.60
N VAL A 178 5.88 10.48 11.12
CA VAL A 178 6.24 10.48 9.70
C VAL A 178 6.92 9.17 9.37
N TYR A 179 6.35 8.42 8.43
CA TYR A 179 6.78 7.08 8.06
C TYR A 179 7.33 7.06 6.63
N CYS A 180 8.43 6.36 6.43
CA CYS A 180 8.99 6.08 5.12
C CYS A 180 8.73 4.61 4.76
N MET A 181 8.02 4.37 3.65
CA MET A 181 7.72 3.04 3.14
C MET A 181 8.30 2.87 1.74
N PRO A 182 9.37 2.07 1.56
CA PRO A 182 9.93 1.80 0.25
C PRO A 182 9.03 0.84 -0.53
N PHE A 183 9.08 0.94 -1.86
CA PHE A 183 8.50 -0.07 -2.75
C PHE A 183 9.34 -0.24 -4.01
N PHE A 184 9.17 -1.37 -4.67
CA PHE A 184 10.00 -1.80 -5.79
C PHE A 184 9.13 -2.36 -6.89
N VAL A 185 9.43 -1.98 -8.14
CA VAL A 185 8.84 -2.57 -9.35
C VAL A 185 9.93 -3.38 -10.03
N ASN A 186 9.78 -4.71 -10.04
CA ASN A 186 10.72 -5.63 -10.65
C ASN A 186 10.11 -6.32 -11.88
N PRO A 187 10.41 -5.86 -13.09
CA PRO A 187 9.83 -6.40 -14.32
C PRO A 187 10.17 -7.87 -14.57
N ASN A 188 11.22 -8.41 -13.92
CA ASN A 188 11.61 -9.82 -14.08
C ASN A 188 10.53 -10.83 -13.68
N TYR A 189 9.51 -10.42 -12.92
CA TYR A 189 8.40 -11.29 -12.55
C TYR A 189 7.19 -11.18 -13.49
N ALA A 190 7.15 -10.20 -14.37
CA ALA A 190 6.00 -9.94 -15.25
C ALA A 190 5.65 -11.14 -16.14
N HIS A 191 6.65 -11.82 -16.69
CA HIS A 191 6.46 -13.01 -17.53
C HIS A 191 5.87 -14.21 -16.76
N LYS A 192 5.88 -14.20 -15.44
CA LYS A 192 5.31 -15.28 -14.60
C LYS A 192 3.91 -14.90 -14.07
N THR A 193 3.63 -13.62 -13.92
CA THR A 193 2.37 -13.14 -13.31
C THR A 193 1.36 -12.65 -14.33
N GLY A 194 1.79 -12.35 -15.56
CA GLY A 194 0.98 -11.69 -16.58
C GLY A 194 0.76 -10.20 -16.33
N CYS A 195 1.55 -9.58 -15.44
CA CYS A 195 1.50 -8.14 -15.18
C CYS A 195 1.89 -7.35 -16.43
N THR A 196 1.17 -6.29 -16.72
CA THR A 196 1.36 -5.42 -17.87
C THR A 196 1.76 -4.00 -17.45
N ALA A 197 2.22 -3.18 -18.40
CA ALA A 197 2.51 -1.77 -18.15
C ALA A 197 1.24 -1.03 -17.68
N ASN A 198 0.06 -1.35 -18.21
CA ASN A 198 -1.20 -0.76 -17.77
C ASN A 198 -1.52 -1.07 -16.30
N ASP A 199 -1.15 -2.26 -15.80
CA ASP A 199 -1.33 -2.61 -14.38
C ASP A 199 -0.47 -1.71 -13.48
N ILE A 200 0.72 -1.32 -13.92
CA ILE A 200 1.61 -0.39 -13.20
C ILE A 200 1.11 1.05 -13.31
N GLU A 201 0.61 1.47 -14.47
CA GLU A 201 0.00 2.79 -14.60
C GLU A 201 -1.23 2.92 -13.69
N LEU A 202 -2.07 1.89 -13.59
CA LEU A 202 -3.17 1.88 -12.63
C LEU A 202 -2.65 2.00 -11.19
N LEU A 203 -1.61 1.24 -10.81
CA LEU A 203 -0.99 1.37 -9.48
C LEU A 203 -0.57 2.82 -9.18
N LYS A 204 0.09 3.49 -10.12
CA LYS A 204 0.52 4.89 -9.97
C LYS A 204 -0.67 5.82 -9.76
N LEU A 205 -1.79 5.60 -10.44
CA LEU A 205 -3.03 6.35 -10.25
C LEU A 205 -3.69 6.10 -8.90
N LEU A 206 -3.60 4.88 -8.35
CA LEU A 206 -4.25 4.52 -7.08
C LEU A 206 -3.50 5.06 -5.85
N ILE A 207 -2.16 5.09 -5.90
CA ILE A 207 -1.32 5.43 -4.75
C ILE A 207 -1.75 6.75 -4.07
N PRO A 208 -1.95 7.88 -4.79
CA PRO A 208 -2.32 9.15 -4.15
C PRO A 208 -3.62 9.08 -3.32
N TYR A 209 -4.55 8.24 -3.70
CA TYR A 209 -5.88 8.13 -3.08
C TYR A 209 -5.98 7.05 -1.99
N ALA A 210 -4.89 6.32 -1.72
CA ALA A 210 -4.90 5.16 -0.83
C ALA A 210 -5.46 5.46 0.57
N TYR A 211 -5.18 6.62 1.14
CA TYR A 211 -5.68 7.01 2.46
C TYR A 211 -6.89 7.94 2.38
N ASP A 212 -6.93 8.85 1.43
CA ASP A 212 -7.98 9.87 1.35
C ASP A 212 -9.37 9.29 1.13
N LEU A 213 -9.49 8.25 0.33
CA LEU A 213 -10.74 7.56 0.07
C LEU A 213 -11.03 6.40 1.05
N ASN A 214 -10.07 6.07 1.93
CA ASN A 214 -10.18 4.99 2.92
C ASN A 214 -10.16 5.50 4.36
N ARG A 215 -10.70 6.68 4.63
CA ARG A 215 -10.81 7.25 5.97
C ARG A 215 -11.76 6.45 6.85
N SER A 216 -11.49 6.44 8.14
CA SER A 216 -12.36 5.83 9.15
C SER A 216 -12.27 6.61 10.45
N ALA A 217 -13.17 6.35 11.41
CA ALA A 217 -13.18 7.04 12.69
C ALA A 217 -11.86 6.96 13.47
N ILE A 218 -11.14 5.81 13.35
CA ILE A 218 -9.83 5.64 14.00
C ILE A 218 -8.65 6.04 13.08
N ARG A 219 -8.94 6.45 11.85
CA ARG A 219 -7.96 6.86 10.84
C ARG A 219 -8.47 8.09 10.08
N PRO A 220 -8.75 9.19 10.81
CA PRO A 220 -9.30 10.39 10.18
C PRO A 220 -8.24 11.16 9.38
N ASP A 221 -6.98 11.10 9.78
CA ASP A 221 -5.92 11.95 9.24
C ASP A 221 -4.61 11.18 9.04
N VAL A 222 -4.52 10.49 7.91
CA VAL A 222 -3.29 9.88 7.38
C VAL A 222 -3.09 10.43 5.98
N ARG A 223 -1.95 11.04 5.72
CA ARG A 223 -1.67 11.78 4.49
C ARG A 223 -0.43 11.24 3.80
N LEU A 224 -0.49 11.05 2.49
CA LEU A 224 0.70 10.93 1.67
C LEU A 224 1.28 12.33 1.45
N ARG A 225 2.47 12.59 1.99
CA ARG A 225 3.22 13.83 1.75
C ARG A 225 3.97 13.77 0.43
N HIS A 226 4.56 12.60 0.16
CA HIS A 226 5.21 12.26 -1.11
C HIS A 226 4.94 10.80 -1.47
N ALA A 227 4.93 10.54 -2.76
CA ALA A 227 4.92 9.21 -3.35
C ALA A 227 5.91 9.21 -4.53
N TRP A 228 7.18 9.15 -4.20
CA TRP A 228 8.26 9.15 -5.17
C TRP A 228 8.23 7.88 -6.00
N TYR A 229 8.20 8.03 -7.32
CA TYR A 229 8.31 6.95 -8.28
C TYR A 229 9.51 7.23 -9.21
N ILE A 230 10.53 6.37 -9.15
CA ILE A 230 11.83 6.58 -9.77
C ILE A 230 12.08 5.44 -10.75
N GLU A 231 12.11 5.74 -12.06
CA GLU A 231 12.45 4.77 -13.08
C GLU A 231 13.96 4.68 -13.27
N HIS A 232 14.47 3.45 -13.37
CA HIS A 232 15.86 3.20 -13.67
C HIS A 232 16.12 3.14 -15.17
N LYS A 233 17.33 3.54 -15.61
CA LYS A 233 17.78 3.47 -17.01
C LYS A 233 17.88 2.03 -17.53
N HIS A 234 18.05 1.05 -16.63
CA HIS A 234 18.28 -0.34 -16.97
C HIS A 234 17.46 -1.28 -16.07
N MET A 235 17.11 -2.45 -16.61
CA MET A 235 16.38 -3.47 -15.86
C MET A 235 17.11 -3.99 -14.60
N LEU A 236 18.44 -3.89 -14.57
CA LEU A 236 19.24 -4.28 -13.40
C LEU A 236 19.34 -3.18 -12.33
N GLY A 237 18.80 -2.01 -12.60
CA GLY A 237 18.94 -0.81 -11.77
C GLY A 237 20.12 0.06 -12.22
N SER A 238 20.00 1.37 -12.04
CA SER A 238 21.02 2.35 -12.48
C SER A 238 21.56 3.20 -11.33
N CYS A 239 20.91 3.13 -10.15
CA CYS A 239 21.33 3.81 -8.93
C CYS A 239 21.07 2.90 -7.74
N PRO A 240 21.96 2.84 -6.73
CA PRO A 240 21.71 2.12 -5.49
C PRO A 240 20.49 2.70 -4.76
N GLU A 241 19.56 1.83 -4.40
CA GLU A 241 18.26 2.22 -3.86
C GLU A 241 18.39 2.95 -2.51
N HIS A 242 19.35 2.55 -1.65
CA HIS A 242 19.57 3.18 -0.36
C HIS A 242 19.95 4.67 -0.51
N LEU A 243 20.73 5.05 -1.53
CA LEU A 243 21.07 6.46 -1.79
C LEU A 243 19.85 7.28 -2.18
N LEU A 244 18.93 6.69 -2.95
CA LEU A 244 17.66 7.32 -3.31
C LEU A 244 16.78 7.52 -2.07
N PHE A 245 16.69 6.51 -1.20
CA PHE A 245 15.92 6.61 0.03
C PHE A 245 16.52 7.63 1.01
N GLU A 246 17.84 7.62 1.21
CA GLU A 246 18.52 8.60 2.05
C GLU A 246 18.29 10.04 1.57
N ALA A 247 18.34 10.26 0.24
CA ALA A 247 18.17 11.59 -0.34
C ALA A 247 16.71 12.10 -0.28
N LEU A 248 15.72 11.20 -0.30
CA LEU A 248 14.30 11.56 -0.37
C LEU A 248 13.53 11.36 0.95
N SER A 249 14.16 10.78 1.96
CA SER A 249 13.54 10.66 3.28
C SER A 249 13.63 11.97 4.06
N PRO A 250 12.53 12.47 4.64
CA PRO A 250 12.58 13.60 5.55
C PRO A 250 13.51 13.32 6.73
N THR A 251 14.14 14.37 7.25
CA THR A 251 15.05 14.27 8.41
C THR A 251 14.60 15.21 9.52
N ARG A 252 14.80 14.81 10.78
CA ARG A 252 14.49 15.70 11.93
C ARG A 252 15.40 16.93 11.91
N ARG A 253 14.79 18.12 12.08
CA ARG A 253 15.52 19.41 12.12
C ARG A 253 16.38 19.56 13.37
N ASP A 254 15.90 19.04 14.50
CA ASP A 254 16.48 19.25 15.81
C ASP A 254 17.38 18.08 16.29
N HIS A 255 17.56 17.06 15.44
CA HIS A 255 18.30 15.81 15.76
C HIS A 255 17.83 15.12 17.05
N LYS A 256 16.64 15.46 17.58
CA LYS A 256 16.09 14.81 18.78
C LYS A 256 15.56 13.41 18.45
N THR A 257 15.56 12.57 19.47
CA THR A 257 15.02 11.20 19.43
C THR A 257 13.61 11.11 20.01
N ASP A 258 13.01 12.24 20.38
CA ASP A 258 11.65 12.31 20.93
C ASP A 258 10.60 12.11 19.82
N PRO A 259 9.37 11.72 20.17
CA PRO A 259 8.25 11.77 19.26
C PRO A 259 8.07 13.15 18.62
N SER A 260 7.80 13.18 17.32
CA SER A 260 7.50 14.43 16.62
C SER A 260 6.09 14.93 16.97
N THR A 261 5.84 16.21 16.77
CA THR A 261 4.56 16.86 17.06
C THR A 261 3.86 17.38 15.80
N SER A 262 4.62 17.64 14.75
CA SER A 262 4.09 18.16 13.48
C SER A 262 5.05 17.91 12.32
N TRP A 263 4.54 18.09 11.09
CA TRP A 263 5.35 18.05 9.87
C TRP A 263 6.50 19.06 9.89
N SER A 264 6.31 20.21 10.52
CA SER A 264 7.34 21.27 10.62
C SER A 264 8.59 20.86 11.38
N ASP A 265 8.55 19.75 12.12
CA ASP A 265 9.70 19.18 12.82
C ASP A 265 10.71 18.53 11.86
N TYR A 266 10.37 18.44 10.57
CA TYR A 266 11.18 17.76 9.57
C TYR A 266 11.68 18.71 8.47
N ASN A 267 12.87 18.41 7.96
CA ASN A 267 13.33 18.89 6.66
C ASN A 267 12.70 17.97 5.60
N ASP A 268 12.05 18.60 4.62
CA ASP A 268 11.31 17.90 3.56
C ASP A 268 12.10 17.98 2.24
N PRO A 269 12.73 16.87 1.77
CA PRO A 269 13.40 16.87 0.49
C PRO A 269 12.36 16.96 -0.64
N THR A 270 12.58 17.89 -1.57
CA THR A 270 11.68 18.12 -2.71
C THR A 270 12.24 17.65 -4.04
N SER A 271 13.51 17.24 -4.08
CA SER A 271 14.20 16.77 -5.28
C SER A 271 15.41 15.91 -4.92
N LEU A 272 15.86 15.11 -5.88
CA LEU A 272 17.13 14.41 -5.78
C LEU A 272 18.30 15.37 -6.05
N PRO A 273 19.47 15.16 -5.42
CA PRO A 273 20.73 15.77 -5.83
C PRO A 273 21.05 15.48 -7.31
N ASP A 274 21.69 16.43 -7.98
CA ASP A 274 22.02 16.33 -9.42
C ASP A 274 22.80 15.05 -9.76
N GLU A 275 23.75 14.65 -8.90
CA GLU A 275 24.55 13.44 -9.08
C GLU A 275 23.66 12.17 -9.14
N LEU A 276 22.63 12.08 -8.32
CA LEU A 276 21.70 10.94 -8.32
C LEU A 276 20.69 11.06 -9.46
N SER A 277 20.23 12.28 -9.76
CA SER A 277 19.31 12.54 -10.87
C SER A 277 19.89 12.11 -12.22
N GLN A 278 21.18 12.30 -12.44
CA GLN A 278 21.85 11.86 -13.67
C GLN A 278 21.93 10.33 -13.82
N ARG A 279 21.75 9.57 -12.75
CA ARG A 279 21.83 8.10 -12.74
C ARG A 279 20.50 7.42 -13.00
N ILE A 280 19.41 8.11 -12.93
CA ILE A 280 18.05 7.58 -13.12
C ILE A 280 17.48 8.00 -14.47
N GLU A 281 16.44 7.34 -14.93
CA GLU A 281 15.70 7.70 -16.15
C GLU A 281 14.72 8.86 -15.87
N SER A 282 13.93 8.72 -14.83
CA SER A 282 12.93 9.74 -14.43
C SER A 282 12.59 9.63 -12.96
N ILE A 283 12.11 10.73 -12.40
CA ILE A 283 11.50 10.79 -11.07
C ILE A 283 10.22 11.61 -11.14
N VAL A 284 9.19 11.11 -10.46
CA VAL A 284 7.90 11.78 -10.33
C VAL A 284 7.42 11.65 -8.89
N ASP A 285 6.84 12.72 -8.34
CA ASP A 285 6.06 12.65 -7.10
C ASP A 285 4.58 12.47 -7.47
N LEU A 286 4.05 11.27 -7.29
CA LEU A 286 2.67 10.93 -7.68
C LEU A 286 1.60 11.73 -6.93
N VAL A 287 1.94 12.34 -5.79
CA VAL A 287 1.02 13.20 -5.00
C VAL A 287 1.00 14.63 -5.53
N LYS A 288 2.10 15.05 -6.17
CA LYS A 288 2.30 16.41 -6.71
C LYS A 288 2.70 16.31 -8.17
N PRO A 289 1.79 15.86 -9.07
CA PRO A 289 2.10 15.68 -10.49
C PRO A 289 2.37 16.99 -11.23
#